data_acb4bacfee247c67b2c22982d314c224
#
_entry.id   acb4bacfee247c67b2c22982d314c224
#
_cell.length_a   1.000
_cell.length_b   1.000
_cell.length_c   1.000
_cell.angle_alpha   90.00
_cell.angle_beta   90.00
_cell.angle_gamma   90.00
#
_symmetry.space_group_name_H-M   'P 1'
#
loop_
_entity.id
_entity.type
_entity.pdbx_description
1 polymer ?
#
loop_
_entity_poly.entity_id
_entity_poly.type
_entity_poly.pdbx_seq_one_letter_code
_entity_poly.pdbx_strand_id
1 'polypeptide(L)'
;YDLTVTDANGCIATFSTELTQPEDLVIDIQKTDLNCYNSNNGTITITPSGGIAPYSYSWSDFGNGNERTGLAAGIYTVIITDSNGCDETRTIEIENADLFDVNPVVTPISCFGADDGSIELNFEGGVSPITFTWNDDSTAGQNRYNLSPGIYSVLIQDSSGCEIQRDFTIIEPQEISIAGVITNAIDCDNPASGSIDLQISGGNPPYTFQWSNGAT
;
A
#
# COMPACT_ATOMS: atom_id res chain seq x y z
N TYR A 1 -15.44 -58.05 -21.88
CA TYR A 1 -15.95 -59.29 -21.25
C TYR A 1 -16.80 -60.03 -22.23
N ASP A 2 -16.43 -61.29 -22.43
CA ASP A 2 -17.16 -62.22 -23.32
C ASP A 2 -17.85 -63.26 -22.47
N LEU A 3 -19.14 -63.39 -22.66
CA LEU A 3 -19.96 -64.44 -22.03
C LEU A 3 -20.39 -65.43 -23.08
N THR A 4 -20.10 -66.70 -22.86
CA THR A 4 -20.61 -67.82 -23.68
C THR A 4 -21.54 -68.61 -22.82
N VAL A 5 -22.74 -68.85 -23.30
CA VAL A 5 -23.76 -69.71 -22.66
C VAL A 5 -24.00 -70.89 -23.57
N THR A 6 -23.93 -72.11 -23.00
CA THR A 6 -24.16 -73.33 -23.72
C THR A 6 -25.34 -74.09 -23.03
N ASP A 7 -26.34 -74.51 -23.78
CA ASP A 7 -27.44 -75.26 -23.25
C ASP A 7 -27.12 -76.81 -23.11
N ALA A 8 -28.01 -77.55 -22.51
CA ALA A 8 -27.83 -79.04 -22.31
C ALA A 8 -27.74 -79.85 -23.61
N ASN A 9 -28.15 -79.29 -24.77
CA ASN A 9 -28.09 -79.85 -26.08
C ASN A 9 -26.87 -79.43 -26.90
N GLY A 10 -25.99 -78.57 -26.29
CA GLY A 10 -24.76 -78.07 -26.91
C GLY A 10 -24.96 -76.80 -27.77
N CYS A 11 -26.14 -76.14 -27.75
CA CYS A 11 -26.35 -74.86 -28.45
C CYS A 11 -25.66 -73.74 -27.72
N ILE A 12 -24.95 -72.89 -28.47
CA ILE A 12 -24.08 -71.85 -27.91
C ILE A 12 -24.67 -70.43 -28.28
N ALA A 13 -24.76 -69.58 -27.30
CA ALA A 13 -24.95 -68.15 -27.48
C ALA A 13 -23.79 -67.35 -26.86
N THR A 14 -23.31 -66.31 -27.52
CA THR A 14 -22.25 -65.44 -27.06
C THR A 14 -22.75 -64.01 -26.89
N PHE A 15 -22.27 -63.32 -25.82
CA PHE A 15 -22.50 -61.91 -25.55
C PHE A 15 -21.15 -61.26 -25.21
N SER A 16 -20.85 -60.17 -25.88
CA SER A 16 -19.62 -59.38 -25.65
C SER A 16 -19.99 -57.98 -25.15
N THR A 17 -19.34 -57.52 -24.13
CA THR A 17 -19.47 -56.15 -23.60
C THR A 17 -18.13 -55.63 -23.13
N GLU A 18 -17.93 -54.35 -23.27
CA GLU A 18 -16.79 -53.61 -22.76
C GLU A 18 -17.22 -52.78 -21.55
N LEU A 19 -16.44 -52.87 -20.47
CA LEU A 19 -16.60 -51.98 -19.33
C LEU A 19 -15.54 -50.86 -19.48
N THR A 20 -15.99 -49.66 -19.63
CA THR A 20 -15.14 -48.46 -19.68
C THR A 20 -15.17 -47.77 -18.35
N GLN A 21 -14.05 -47.17 -17.97
CA GLN A 21 -14.01 -46.20 -16.85
C GLN A 21 -14.18 -44.79 -17.37
N PRO A 22 -14.73 -43.89 -16.55
CA PRO A 22 -14.74 -42.46 -16.87
C PRO A 22 -13.33 -41.91 -17.06
N GLU A 23 -13.19 -40.82 -17.80
CA GLU A 23 -11.94 -40.11 -17.87
C GLU A 23 -11.58 -39.54 -16.49
N ASP A 24 -10.27 -39.43 -16.18
CA ASP A 24 -9.79 -38.86 -14.92
C ASP A 24 -10.28 -37.42 -14.74
N LEU A 25 -10.60 -37.06 -13.50
CA LEU A 25 -10.96 -35.67 -13.16
C LEU A 25 -9.72 -34.81 -13.24
N VAL A 26 -9.74 -33.83 -14.17
CA VAL A 26 -8.67 -32.87 -14.41
C VAL A 26 -9.16 -31.47 -14.04
N ILE A 27 -8.35 -30.73 -13.27
CA ILE A 27 -8.70 -29.41 -12.75
C ILE A 27 -7.78 -28.35 -13.33
N ASP A 28 -8.34 -27.43 -14.13
CA ASP A 28 -7.66 -26.21 -14.55
C ASP A 28 -7.98 -25.08 -13.56
N ILE A 29 -6.95 -24.27 -13.24
CA ILE A 29 -7.06 -23.19 -12.24
C ILE A 29 -6.52 -21.93 -12.85
N GLN A 30 -7.35 -20.87 -12.83
CA GLN A 30 -6.95 -19.50 -13.11
C GLN A 30 -7.06 -18.68 -11.84
N LYS A 31 -6.03 -17.89 -11.52
CA LYS A 31 -6.01 -16.98 -10.37
C LYS A 31 -5.56 -15.59 -10.77
N THR A 32 -5.99 -14.60 -10.02
CA THR A 32 -5.36 -13.28 -9.99
C THR A 32 -4.94 -12.96 -8.57
N ASP A 33 -3.72 -12.51 -8.41
CA ASP A 33 -3.20 -12.04 -7.14
C ASP A 33 -3.67 -10.61 -6.83
N LEU A 34 -3.35 -10.09 -5.63
CA LEU A 34 -3.75 -8.75 -5.25
C LEU A 34 -2.99 -7.71 -6.07
N ASN A 35 -3.69 -6.68 -6.54
CA ASN A 35 -3.05 -5.56 -7.24
C ASN A 35 -2.46 -4.52 -6.27
N CYS A 36 -3.01 -4.41 -5.04
CA CYS A 36 -2.51 -3.52 -3.99
C CYS A 36 -2.29 -4.29 -2.69
N TYR A 37 -1.32 -3.85 -1.91
CA TYR A 37 -1.02 -4.44 -0.61
C TYR A 37 -2.25 -4.46 0.29
N ASN A 38 -2.57 -5.66 0.83
CA ASN A 38 -3.74 -5.91 1.67
C ASN A 38 -5.10 -5.54 1.03
N SER A 39 -5.20 -5.43 -0.28
CA SER A 39 -6.49 -5.36 -0.94
C SER A 39 -7.22 -6.71 -0.86
N ASN A 40 -8.51 -6.72 -1.17
CA ASN A 40 -9.32 -7.94 -1.21
C ASN A 40 -9.90 -8.10 -2.61
N ASN A 41 -9.05 -8.18 -3.62
CA ASN A 41 -9.46 -8.28 -5.03
C ASN A 41 -8.90 -9.49 -5.76
N GLY A 42 -8.30 -10.44 -5.03
CA GLY A 42 -7.88 -11.72 -5.57
C GLY A 42 -9.06 -12.53 -6.12
N THR A 43 -8.80 -13.31 -7.15
CA THR A 43 -9.81 -14.20 -7.74
C THR A 43 -9.26 -15.60 -7.97
N ILE A 44 -10.13 -16.59 -7.93
CA ILE A 44 -9.84 -17.98 -8.33
C ILE A 44 -11.00 -18.48 -9.17
N THR A 45 -10.70 -19.07 -10.33
CA THR A 45 -11.66 -19.77 -11.18
C THR A 45 -11.20 -21.21 -11.37
N ILE A 46 -12.09 -22.18 -11.06
CA ILE A 46 -11.86 -23.61 -11.21
C ILE A 46 -12.65 -24.10 -12.40
N THR A 47 -11.98 -24.79 -13.33
CA THR A 47 -12.61 -25.39 -14.51
C THR A 47 -12.31 -26.89 -14.54
N PRO A 48 -13.22 -27.74 -13.99
CA PRO A 48 -13.07 -29.19 -14.04
C PRO A 48 -13.34 -29.73 -15.45
N SER A 49 -12.65 -30.81 -15.80
CA SER A 49 -12.90 -31.63 -16.99
C SER A 49 -12.68 -33.11 -16.67
N GLY A 50 -13.22 -34.02 -17.48
CA GLY A 50 -13.24 -35.44 -17.14
C GLY A 50 -14.20 -35.78 -15.98
N GLY A 51 -14.16 -36.98 -15.42
CA GLY A 51 -15.13 -37.42 -14.42
C GLY A 51 -16.57 -37.37 -14.94
N ILE A 52 -17.54 -37.32 -14.05
CA ILE A 52 -18.98 -37.24 -14.38
C ILE A 52 -19.62 -36.01 -13.73
N ALA A 53 -20.09 -35.05 -14.55
CA ALA A 53 -20.82 -33.88 -14.05
C ALA A 53 -22.18 -34.25 -13.41
N PRO A 54 -22.74 -33.48 -12.47
CA PRO A 54 -22.26 -32.17 -12.01
C PRO A 54 -21.11 -32.30 -10.98
N TYR A 55 -20.28 -31.24 -10.91
CA TYR A 55 -19.21 -31.13 -9.92
C TYR A 55 -19.66 -30.33 -8.71
N SER A 56 -19.17 -30.71 -7.53
CA SER A 56 -19.36 -29.96 -6.29
C SER A 56 -18.01 -29.46 -5.75
N TYR A 57 -18.05 -28.36 -4.99
CA TYR A 57 -16.86 -27.65 -4.49
C TYR A 57 -16.95 -27.46 -2.97
N SER A 58 -15.91 -27.86 -2.25
CA SER A 58 -15.80 -27.67 -0.81
C SER A 58 -14.53 -26.90 -0.50
N TRP A 59 -14.67 -25.62 -0.13
CA TRP A 59 -13.56 -24.74 0.18
C TRP A 59 -13.22 -24.74 1.67
N SER A 60 -11.95 -24.54 2.01
CA SER A 60 -11.45 -24.48 3.39
C SER A 60 -12.01 -23.31 4.19
N ASP A 61 -12.43 -22.23 3.53
CA ASP A 61 -13.00 -21.02 4.11
C ASP A 61 -14.54 -20.96 4.00
N PHE A 62 -15.18 -22.11 3.79
CA PHE A 62 -16.64 -22.26 3.63
C PHE A 62 -17.23 -21.54 2.40
N GLY A 63 -16.40 -21.12 1.45
CA GLY A 63 -16.86 -20.59 0.18
C GLY A 63 -17.59 -21.62 -0.67
N ASN A 64 -18.26 -21.20 -1.71
CA ASN A 64 -19.00 -22.07 -2.61
C ASN A 64 -18.67 -21.80 -4.08
N GLY A 65 -19.00 -22.79 -4.94
CA GLY A 65 -18.91 -22.69 -6.39
C GLY A 65 -17.49 -22.74 -6.93
N ASN A 66 -17.40 -22.61 -8.23
CA ASN A 66 -16.15 -22.72 -8.98
C ASN A 66 -15.46 -21.37 -9.19
N GLU A 67 -16.13 -20.25 -8.89
CA GLU A 67 -15.59 -18.89 -9.00
C GLU A 67 -15.56 -18.22 -7.64
N ARG A 68 -14.43 -17.64 -7.30
CA ARG A 68 -14.21 -16.87 -6.07
C ARG A 68 -13.64 -15.51 -6.43
N THR A 69 -14.17 -14.48 -5.82
CA THR A 69 -13.74 -13.09 -5.99
C THR A 69 -13.67 -12.39 -4.64
N GLY A 70 -12.99 -11.26 -4.59
CA GLY A 70 -12.86 -10.52 -3.34
C GLY A 70 -11.98 -11.23 -2.32
N LEU A 71 -11.01 -12.03 -2.77
CA LEU A 71 -10.13 -12.79 -1.90
C LEU A 71 -8.98 -11.94 -1.37
N ALA A 72 -8.68 -12.10 -0.08
CA ALA A 72 -7.45 -11.59 0.52
C ALA A 72 -6.25 -12.45 0.13
N ALA A 73 -5.04 -11.98 0.41
CA ALA A 73 -3.85 -12.81 0.32
C ALA A 73 -3.93 -13.97 1.32
N GLY A 74 -3.56 -15.16 0.87
CA GLY A 74 -3.64 -16.35 1.70
C GLY A 74 -3.73 -17.63 0.90
N ILE A 75 -3.83 -18.74 1.63
CA ILE A 75 -3.88 -20.08 1.07
C ILE A 75 -5.33 -20.60 1.10
N TYR A 76 -5.83 -20.98 -0.06
CA TYR A 76 -7.17 -21.52 -0.26
C TYR A 76 -7.08 -22.98 -0.74
N THR A 77 -7.75 -23.86 -0.03
CA THR A 77 -7.84 -25.27 -0.43
C THR A 77 -9.25 -25.59 -0.85
N VAL A 78 -9.40 -26.29 -1.97
CA VAL A 78 -10.68 -26.75 -2.50
C VAL A 78 -10.63 -28.24 -2.78
N ILE A 79 -11.71 -28.92 -2.45
CA ILE A 79 -11.99 -30.31 -2.85
C ILE A 79 -13.08 -30.22 -3.92
N ILE A 80 -12.79 -30.74 -5.11
CA ILE A 80 -13.72 -30.84 -6.23
C ILE A 80 -14.15 -32.30 -6.31
N THR A 81 -15.45 -32.56 -6.25
CA THR A 81 -16.01 -33.92 -6.31
C THR A 81 -16.98 -34.02 -7.47
N ASP A 82 -16.84 -35.06 -8.28
CA ASP A 82 -17.75 -35.38 -9.37
C ASP A 82 -19.01 -36.10 -8.85
N SER A 83 -20.00 -36.36 -9.72
CA SER A 83 -21.27 -37.01 -9.32
C SER A 83 -21.10 -38.49 -8.90
N ASN A 84 -20.01 -39.15 -9.24
CA ASN A 84 -19.67 -40.49 -8.82
C ASN A 84 -18.90 -40.54 -7.49
N GLY A 85 -18.52 -39.38 -6.93
CA GLY A 85 -17.76 -39.27 -5.70
C GLY A 85 -16.24 -39.35 -5.90
N CYS A 86 -15.74 -39.24 -7.13
CA CYS A 86 -14.31 -39.07 -7.37
C CYS A 86 -13.90 -37.63 -7.01
N ASP A 87 -12.87 -37.44 -6.20
CA ASP A 87 -12.45 -36.16 -5.72
C ASP A 87 -11.00 -35.81 -6.06
N GLU A 88 -10.76 -34.53 -6.25
CA GLU A 88 -9.45 -33.92 -6.42
C GLU A 88 -9.29 -32.71 -5.50
N THR A 89 -8.16 -32.63 -4.82
CA THR A 89 -7.83 -31.52 -3.93
C THR A 89 -6.80 -30.61 -4.56
N ARG A 90 -7.06 -29.30 -4.49
CA ARG A 90 -6.13 -28.25 -4.95
C ARG A 90 -5.91 -27.22 -3.85
N THR A 91 -4.66 -26.77 -3.75
CA THR A 91 -4.27 -25.67 -2.87
C THR A 91 -3.75 -24.55 -3.73
N ILE A 92 -4.32 -23.36 -3.56
CA ILE A 92 -4.04 -22.15 -4.34
C ILE A 92 -3.62 -21.06 -3.38
N GLU A 93 -2.52 -20.39 -3.67
CA GLU A 93 -2.06 -19.22 -2.95
C GLU A 93 -2.41 -17.97 -3.74
N ILE A 94 -3.10 -17.03 -3.08
CA ILE A 94 -3.27 -15.65 -3.54
C ILE A 94 -2.17 -14.83 -2.88
N GLU A 95 -1.30 -14.27 -3.70
CA GLU A 95 -0.16 -13.49 -3.23
C GLU A 95 -0.55 -12.04 -2.95
N ASN A 96 0.12 -11.40 -1.99
CA ASN A 96 -0.02 -9.98 -1.74
C ASN A 96 0.82 -9.20 -2.75
N ALA A 97 0.38 -8.01 -3.12
CA ALA A 97 1.24 -7.08 -3.84
C ALA A 97 2.33 -6.52 -2.91
N ASP A 98 3.41 -6.03 -3.48
CA ASP A 98 4.44 -5.31 -2.73
C ASP A 98 3.86 -4.08 -2.02
N LEU A 99 4.40 -3.77 -0.85
CA LEU A 99 3.99 -2.58 -0.12
C LEU A 99 4.37 -1.33 -0.91
N PHE A 100 3.36 -0.52 -1.23
CA PHE A 100 3.57 0.84 -1.75
C PHE A 100 3.52 1.80 -0.56
N ASP A 101 4.66 2.42 -0.20
CA ASP A 101 4.77 3.35 0.92
C ASP A 101 5.63 4.56 0.59
N VAL A 102 5.47 5.63 1.39
CA VAL A 102 6.11 6.94 1.18
C VAL A 102 6.92 7.33 2.39
N ASN A 103 8.20 7.62 2.16
CA ASN A 103 9.17 8.08 3.14
C ASN A 103 9.50 9.57 2.86
N PRO A 104 8.74 10.53 3.43
CA PRO A 104 8.91 11.94 3.13
C PRO A 104 10.07 12.56 3.90
N VAL A 105 10.72 13.56 3.27
CA VAL A 105 11.61 14.50 3.94
C VAL A 105 10.94 15.87 3.88
N VAL A 106 10.58 16.42 5.04
CA VAL A 106 9.93 17.73 5.16
C VAL A 106 10.92 18.72 5.78
N THR A 107 11.22 19.80 5.06
CA THR A 107 12.09 20.87 5.54
C THR A 107 11.22 22.07 5.93
N PRO A 108 11.25 22.50 7.19
CA PRO A 108 10.52 23.67 7.63
C PRO A 108 11.13 24.96 7.06
N ILE A 109 10.43 26.07 7.19
CA ILE A 109 10.88 27.40 6.81
C ILE A 109 12.06 27.84 7.70
N SER A 110 13.08 28.43 7.09
CA SER A 110 14.30 28.80 7.79
C SER A 110 14.14 30.03 8.69
N CYS A 111 13.36 31.02 8.24
CA CYS A 111 13.14 32.30 8.94
C CYS A 111 11.69 32.74 8.83
N PHE A 112 11.18 33.46 9.82
CA PHE A 112 9.86 34.05 9.76
C PHE A 112 9.66 34.87 8.46
N GLY A 113 8.57 34.59 7.73
CA GLY A 113 8.23 35.22 6.48
C GLY A 113 9.04 34.80 5.25
N ALA A 114 9.89 33.76 5.38
CA ALA A 114 10.51 33.13 4.23
C ALA A 114 9.57 32.08 3.62
N ASP A 115 9.69 31.86 2.30
CA ASP A 115 8.95 30.82 1.55
C ASP A 115 9.96 29.80 1.01
N ASP A 116 10.73 29.15 1.90
CA ASP A 116 11.81 28.24 1.54
C ASP A 116 11.60 26.80 2.07
N GLY A 117 10.39 26.49 2.51
CA GLY A 117 9.99 25.16 2.91
C GLY A 117 10.02 24.16 1.76
N SER A 118 10.22 22.87 2.05
CA SER A 118 10.18 21.84 1.02
C SER A 118 9.59 20.52 1.52
N ILE A 119 9.07 19.74 0.57
CA ILE A 119 8.61 18.36 0.75
C ILE A 119 9.23 17.53 -0.35
N GLU A 120 10.05 16.54 0.02
CA GLU A 120 10.62 15.56 -0.89
C GLU A 120 10.02 14.19 -0.58
N LEU A 121 9.41 13.56 -1.60
CA LEU A 121 8.77 12.26 -1.46
C LEU A 121 9.70 11.18 -1.98
N ASN A 122 10.13 10.30 -1.07
CA ASN A 122 10.79 9.05 -1.41
C ASN A 122 9.80 7.91 -1.19
N PHE A 123 9.71 6.96 -2.10
CA PHE A 123 8.76 5.86 -1.97
C PHE A 123 9.43 4.53 -2.29
N GLU A 124 8.84 3.47 -1.74
CA GLU A 124 9.21 2.08 -1.96
C GLU A 124 8.01 1.33 -2.54
N GLY A 125 8.28 0.40 -3.45
CA GLY A 125 7.23 -0.34 -4.14
C GLY A 125 6.43 0.51 -5.11
N GLY A 126 5.20 0.07 -5.38
CA GLY A 126 4.32 0.63 -6.40
C GLY A 126 4.74 0.29 -7.83
N VAL A 127 3.82 0.41 -8.76
CA VAL A 127 4.03 0.12 -10.18
C VAL A 127 4.04 1.41 -10.97
N SER A 128 5.17 1.68 -11.65
CA SER A 128 5.30 2.90 -12.50
C SER A 128 4.37 2.86 -13.72
N PRO A 129 3.85 4.01 -14.21
CA PRO A 129 4.10 5.36 -13.71
C PRO A 129 3.35 5.67 -12.41
N ILE A 130 3.98 6.51 -11.56
CA ILE A 130 3.37 7.03 -10.34
C ILE A 130 2.94 8.48 -10.60
N THR A 131 1.74 8.84 -10.17
CA THR A 131 1.14 10.16 -10.35
C THR A 131 0.94 10.84 -8.99
N PHE A 132 0.99 12.18 -8.99
CA PHE A 132 0.88 13.01 -7.80
C PHE A 132 -0.20 14.07 -8.03
N THR A 133 -1.12 14.21 -7.10
CA THR A 133 -2.16 15.23 -7.12
C THR A 133 -2.13 15.99 -5.80
N TRP A 134 -1.56 17.20 -5.82
CA TRP A 134 -1.51 18.09 -4.66
C TRP A 134 -2.77 18.93 -4.55
N ASN A 135 -3.19 19.25 -3.34
CA ASN A 135 -4.41 20.02 -3.06
C ASN A 135 -4.34 21.48 -3.52
N ASP A 136 -3.14 22.05 -3.57
CA ASP A 136 -2.89 23.45 -3.95
C ASP A 136 -2.41 23.61 -5.40
N ASP A 137 -1.82 22.57 -5.99
CA ASP A 137 -1.35 22.55 -7.37
C ASP A 137 -1.39 21.15 -7.96
N SER A 138 -2.48 20.80 -8.66
CA SER A 138 -2.67 19.49 -9.28
C SER A 138 -1.69 19.16 -10.40
N THR A 139 -0.87 20.12 -10.84
CA THR A 139 0.16 19.94 -11.88
C THR A 139 1.57 19.76 -11.32
N ALA A 140 1.73 19.93 -10.01
CA ALA A 140 3.02 19.77 -9.35
C ALA A 140 3.48 18.32 -9.38
N GLY A 141 4.79 18.15 -9.49
CA GLY A 141 5.42 16.81 -9.53
C GLY A 141 5.58 16.20 -8.15
N GLN A 142 6.47 15.22 -8.09
CA GLN A 142 6.79 14.44 -6.89
C GLN A 142 7.24 15.32 -5.72
N ASN A 143 8.16 16.25 -5.96
CA ASN A 143 8.77 17.08 -4.93
C ASN A 143 8.27 18.52 -5.02
N ARG A 144 8.16 19.18 -3.88
CA ARG A 144 7.72 20.57 -3.74
C ARG A 144 8.79 21.40 -3.06
N TYR A 145 9.02 22.60 -3.55
CA TYR A 145 10.02 23.54 -3.04
C TYR A 145 9.42 24.95 -2.98
N ASN A 146 10.06 25.84 -2.25
CA ASN A 146 9.64 27.22 -2.04
C ASN A 146 8.21 27.31 -1.49
N LEU A 147 7.94 26.49 -0.48
CA LEU A 147 6.64 26.41 0.15
C LEU A 147 6.52 27.43 1.29
N SER A 148 5.40 28.13 1.33
CA SER A 148 4.97 28.95 2.47
C SER A 148 4.52 28.08 3.64
N PRO A 149 4.37 28.64 4.87
CA PRO A 149 3.76 27.90 5.98
C PRO A 149 2.35 27.44 5.63
N GLY A 150 2.03 26.17 5.92
CA GLY A 150 0.72 25.63 5.58
C GLY A 150 0.62 24.12 5.67
N ILE A 151 -0.55 23.61 5.29
CA ILE A 151 -0.83 22.17 5.17
C ILE A 151 -0.94 21.81 3.69
N TYR A 152 -0.15 20.85 3.28
CA TYR A 152 -0.08 20.34 1.91
C TYR A 152 -0.51 18.88 1.90
N SER A 153 -1.55 18.57 1.16
CA SER A 153 -2.07 17.22 0.99
C SER A 153 -1.77 16.70 -0.40
N VAL A 154 -1.35 15.45 -0.52
CA VAL A 154 -1.10 14.81 -1.80
C VAL A 154 -1.81 13.46 -1.87
N LEU A 155 -2.46 13.20 -2.99
CA LEU A 155 -2.87 11.87 -3.42
C LEU A 155 -1.82 11.32 -4.39
N ILE A 156 -1.25 10.19 -4.06
CA ILE A 156 -0.24 9.48 -4.84
C ILE A 156 -0.88 8.20 -5.35
N GLN A 157 -0.84 7.98 -6.66
CA GLN A 157 -1.44 6.80 -7.28
C GLN A 157 -0.43 6.14 -8.22
N ASP A 158 -0.32 4.82 -8.12
CA ASP A 158 0.47 4.01 -9.05
C ASP A 158 -0.35 3.55 -10.25
N SER A 159 0.30 2.91 -11.25
CA SER A 159 -0.40 2.42 -12.44
C SER A 159 -1.30 1.20 -12.20
N SER A 160 -1.18 0.53 -11.07
CA SER A 160 -2.08 -0.56 -10.63
C SER A 160 -3.35 -0.04 -9.96
N GLY A 161 -3.44 1.30 -9.73
CA GLY A 161 -4.54 1.96 -9.06
C GLY A 161 -4.42 1.96 -7.54
N CYS A 162 -3.25 1.66 -6.98
CA CYS A 162 -2.98 1.76 -5.55
C CYS A 162 -2.79 3.21 -5.15
N GLU A 163 -3.47 3.65 -4.10
CA GLU A 163 -3.51 5.04 -3.67
C GLU A 163 -2.94 5.21 -2.26
N ILE A 164 -2.18 6.29 -2.08
CA ILE A 164 -1.69 6.76 -0.78
C ILE A 164 -2.05 8.23 -0.65
N GLN A 165 -2.74 8.60 0.43
CA GLN A 165 -2.96 9.98 0.79
C GLN A 165 -2.06 10.37 1.97
N ARG A 166 -1.41 11.53 1.89
CA ARG A 166 -0.55 12.08 2.94
C ARG A 166 -0.76 13.57 3.09
N ASP A 167 -0.68 14.03 4.35
CA ASP A 167 -0.72 15.43 4.72
C ASP A 167 0.60 15.84 5.37
N PHE A 168 1.14 16.99 4.97
CA PHE A 168 2.39 17.54 5.46
C PHE A 168 2.15 18.95 5.99
N THR A 169 2.76 19.28 7.12
CA THR A 169 2.71 20.62 7.68
C THR A 169 4.07 21.28 7.55
N ILE A 170 4.14 22.38 6.81
CA ILE A 170 5.29 23.28 6.78
C ILE A 170 5.08 24.32 7.86
N ILE A 171 6.01 24.38 8.81
CA ILE A 171 6.02 25.33 9.91
C ILE A 171 7.08 26.39 9.69
N GLU A 172 6.84 27.59 10.21
CA GLU A 172 7.83 28.66 10.28
C GLU A 172 8.21 28.97 11.73
N PRO A 173 9.43 29.47 12.00
CA PRO A 173 9.80 29.94 13.33
C PRO A 173 9.03 31.22 13.67
N GLN A 174 8.91 31.52 14.95
CA GLN A 174 8.36 32.79 15.39
C GLN A 174 9.26 33.95 14.96
N GLU A 175 8.67 35.11 14.69
CA GLU A 175 9.43 36.34 14.44
C GLU A 175 10.39 36.66 15.59
N ILE A 176 11.63 37.05 15.28
CA ILE A 176 12.58 37.49 16.29
C ILE A 176 12.05 38.79 16.93
N SER A 177 11.85 38.75 18.23
CA SER A 177 11.47 39.94 19.01
C SER A 177 12.57 40.26 20.03
N ILE A 178 12.93 41.53 20.09
CA ILE A 178 13.96 42.03 20.99
C ILE A 178 13.32 43.03 21.96
N ALA A 179 13.40 42.72 23.24
CA ALA A 179 13.06 43.64 24.32
C ALA A 179 14.35 44.04 25.06
N GLY A 180 14.52 45.31 25.30
CA GLY A 180 15.70 45.81 26.00
C GLY A 180 15.35 46.55 27.27
N VAL A 181 16.08 46.27 28.35
CA VAL A 181 16.06 47.08 29.57
C VAL A 181 17.31 47.94 29.58
N ILE A 182 17.08 49.26 29.56
CA ILE A 182 18.16 50.25 29.58
C ILE A 182 18.28 50.85 30.99
N THR A 183 19.42 50.75 31.58
CA THR A 183 19.75 51.44 32.81
C THR A 183 20.71 52.57 32.45
N ASN A 184 20.22 53.78 32.54
CA ASN A 184 21.08 54.98 32.28
C ASN A 184 22.13 55.11 33.35
N ALA A 185 23.27 55.68 32.98
CA ALA A 185 24.28 56.13 33.95
C ALA A 185 23.67 57.19 34.88
N ILE A 186 23.66 56.87 36.18
CA ILE A 186 23.11 57.79 37.21
C ILE A 186 24.20 58.38 38.11
N ASP A 187 25.44 57.96 37.94
CA ASP A 187 26.60 58.43 38.72
C ASP A 187 27.47 59.35 37.86
N CYS A 188 27.61 60.63 38.30
CA CYS A 188 28.43 61.61 37.61
C CYS A 188 29.90 61.32 37.67
N ASP A 189 30.34 60.57 38.70
CA ASP A 189 31.71 60.17 38.88
C ASP A 189 32.09 58.86 38.15
N ASN A 190 31.03 58.10 37.73
CA ASN A 190 31.19 56.88 36.95
C ASN A 190 30.24 56.86 35.74
N PRO A 191 30.65 57.54 34.65
CA PRO A 191 29.80 57.62 33.44
C PRO A 191 29.64 56.27 32.74
N ALA A 192 30.31 55.21 33.16
CA ALA A 192 30.18 53.83 32.66
C ALA A 192 29.21 52.98 33.48
N SER A 193 28.36 53.60 34.36
CA SER A 193 27.37 52.86 35.16
C SER A 193 26.11 52.46 34.43
N GLY A 194 25.95 52.87 33.17
CA GLY A 194 24.82 52.42 32.32
C GLY A 194 24.94 51.00 31.83
N SER A 195 23.82 50.31 31.65
CA SER A 195 23.77 48.97 31.08
C SER A 195 22.58 48.80 30.13
N ILE A 196 22.72 47.89 29.20
CA ILE A 196 21.66 47.41 28.31
C ILE A 196 21.56 45.92 28.51
N ASP A 197 20.39 45.44 28.87
CA ASP A 197 20.07 44.04 28.99
C ASP A 197 19.04 43.68 27.89
N LEU A 198 19.32 42.68 27.06
CA LEU A 198 18.46 42.26 25.96
C LEU A 198 17.77 40.95 26.26
N GLN A 199 16.46 40.94 26.11
CA GLN A 199 15.65 39.73 26.07
C GLN A 199 15.23 39.45 24.63
N ILE A 200 15.62 38.27 24.13
CA ILE A 200 15.35 37.86 22.77
C ILE A 200 14.42 36.65 22.80
N SER A 201 13.40 36.68 21.96
CA SER A 201 12.46 35.59 21.75
C SER A 201 12.20 35.38 20.26
N GLY A 202 11.73 34.20 19.88
CA GLY A 202 11.52 33.82 18.48
C GLY A 202 12.80 33.49 17.72
N GLY A 203 12.71 33.31 16.42
CA GLY A 203 13.80 32.85 15.57
C GLY A 203 14.34 31.46 15.93
N ASN A 204 15.46 31.09 15.34
CA ASN A 204 16.17 29.83 15.58
C ASN A 204 17.52 30.12 16.29
N PRO A 205 17.68 29.82 17.60
CA PRO A 205 18.97 30.02 18.29
C PRO A 205 20.04 29.05 17.75
N PRO A 206 21.36 29.36 17.91
CA PRO A 206 21.90 30.47 18.70
C PRO A 206 21.83 31.82 17.99
N TYR A 207 21.74 32.91 18.77
CA TYR A 207 21.76 34.27 18.25
C TYR A 207 23.18 34.83 18.20
N THR A 208 23.43 35.69 17.20
CA THR A 208 24.65 36.49 17.12
C THR A 208 24.32 37.96 17.28
N PHE A 209 25.19 38.73 17.89
CA PHE A 209 24.97 40.15 18.19
C PHE A 209 26.06 40.99 17.53
N GLN A 210 25.65 42.14 17.02
CA GLN A 210 26.57 43.14 16.52
C GLN A 210 26.10 44.52 16.96
N TRP A 211 26.90 45.21 17.78
CA TRP A 211 26.61 46.57 18.22
C TRP A 211 27.26 47.61 17.31
N SER A 212 26.66 48.77 17.20
CA SER A 212 27.22 49.88 16.40
C SER A 212 28.59 50.37 16.84
N ASN A 213 28.96 50.11 18.09
CA ASN A 213 30.28 50.42 18.66
C ASN A 213 31.31 49.31 18.48
N GLY A 214 30.95 48.21 17.78
CA GLY A 214 31.81 47.05 17.52
C GLY A 214 31.87 46.01 18.64
N ALA A 215 31.08 46.14 19.71
CA ALA A 215 30.95 45.09 20.71
C ALA A 215 30.17 43.89 20.14
N THR A 216 30.45 42.70 20.67
CA THR A 216 29.78 41.41 20.28
C THR A 216 29.20 40.74 21.53
#